data_6d4252ee796e62cdaa6f4843ac8db83d
#
_entry.id   6d4252ee796e62cdaa6f4843ac8db83d
#
_cell.length_a   1.000
_cell.length_b   1.000
_cell.length_c   1.000
_cell.angle_alpha   90.00
_cell.angle_beta   90.00
_cell.angle_gamma   90.00
#
_symmetry.space_group_name_H-M   'P 1'
#
loop_
_entity.id
_entity.type
_entity.pdbx_description
1 polymer ?
#
loop_
_entity_poly.entity_id
_entity_poly.type
_entity_poly.pdbx_seq_one_letter_code
_entity_poly.pdbx_strand_id
1 'polypeptide(L)'
;MSELRFRVVESAFHAKAKEVTVPAERPSEYFGKYVFSREKMFKYLPSTVYARLVDAMDHGAALDRSVADEVASGMKRWAEELGVTHYTHWFQPLTEGTAEKHDAFVEHDGKGGMMEEFSGKLLVQQEPDASSFPNGGIRNTFEARGYSAWDPSSPVFVVDDTLCIPTVFIAYTGESLDYKAPLLKALRAVDKAAVEVCHYFDPSVKKVVSYLGWEQEYFLVDEGLYAARPDLLLTGRTLMGHEASKNQQLEDHYFGAIPTRVAAFMKDLEIQALELGIPVKTRHNEVAPNQFELAPIFEE
;
A
#
# COMPACT_ATOMS: atom_id res chain seq x y z
N MET A 1 -10.60 -16.73 33.61
CA MET A 1 -9.49 -16.33 32.69
C MET A 1 -8.55 -17.48 32.33
N SER A 2 -8.20 -18.39 33.28
CA SER A 2 -7.34 -19.54 32.96
C SER A 2 -7.94 -20.52 31.95
N GLU A 3 -9.23 -20.87 32.11
CA GLU A 3 -9.91 -21.81 31.22
C GLU A 3 -9.96 -21.31 29.74
N LEU A 4 -10.25 -20.05 29.52
CA LEU A 4 -10.22 -19.46 28.16
C LEU A 4 -8.84 -19.59 27.51
N ARG A 5 -7.78 -19.32 28.26
CA ARG A 5 -6.39 -19.44 27.75
C ARG A 5 -6.07 -20.89 27.37
N PHE A 6 -6.47 -21.87 28.15
CA PHE A 6 -6.24 -23.28 27.83
C PHE A 6 -6.99 -23.71 26.57
N ARG A 7 -8.26 -23.32 26.43
CA ARG A 7 -9.05 -23.58 25.20
C ARG A 7 -8.44 -22.97 23.97
N VAL A 8 -7.91 -21.75 24.07
CA VAL A 8 -7.25 -21.06 22.96
C VAL A 8 -5.95 -21.76 22.58
N VAL A 9 -5.12 -22.15 23.54
CA VAL A 9 -3.89 -22.91 23.30
C VAL A 9 -4.20 -24.26 22.64
N GLU A 10 -5.24 -24.96 23.11
CA GLU A 10 -5.70 -26.21 22.49
C GLU A 10 -6.18 -26.01 21.06
N SER A 11 -6.95 -24.95 20.80
CA SER A 11 -7.37 -24.57 19.45
C SER A 11 -6.17 -24.29 18.53
N ALA A 12 -5.20 -23.50 19.00
CA ALA A 12 -3.99 -23.21 18.25
C ALA A 12 -3.14 -24.46 17.96
N PHE A 13 -3.09 -25.39 18.93
CA PHE A 13 -2.39 -26.67 18.77
C PHE A 13 -3.00 -27.54 17.66
N HIS A 14 -4.32 -27.53 17.52
CA HIS A 14 -5.02 -28.30 16.50
C HIS A 14 -5.18 -27.57 15.16
N ALA A 15 -4.81 -26.29 15.09
CA ALA A 15 -4.93 -25.49 13.87
C ALA A 15 -3.99 -26.03 12.78
N LYS A 16 -4.55 -26.24 11.59
CA LYS A 16 -3.82 -26.71 10.40
C LYS A 16 -3.44 -25.54 9.52
N ALA A 17 -2.45 -25.76 8.66
CA ALA A 17 -2.16 -24.83 7.58
C ALA A 17 -3.39 -24.68 6.67
N LYS A 18 -3.70 -23.45 6.26
CA LYS A 18 -4.71 -23.19 5.23
C LYS A 18 -4.20 -23.72 3.90
N GLU A 19 -5.09 -24.26 3.10
CA GLU A 19 -4.79 -24.61 1.72
C GLU A 19 -4.67 -23.32 0.90
N VAL A 20 -3.59 -23.20 0.16
CA VAL A 20 -3.30 -22.03 -0.68
C VAL A 20 -3.45 -22.44 -2.14
N THR A 21 -4.39 -21.80 -2.82
CA THR A 21 -4.57 -21.98 -4.26
C THR A 21 -3.46 -21.25 -4.99
N VAL A 22 -2.64 -21.98 -5.73
CA VAL A 22 -1.57 -21.41 -6.55
C VAL A 22 -2.12 -21.11 -7.92
N PRO A 23 -1.92 -19.92 -8.49
CA PRO A 23 -2.21 -19.65 -9.89
C PRO A 23 -1.54 -20.67 -10.81
N ALA A 24 -2.22 -21.06 -11.88
CA ALA A 24 -1.66 -21.94 -12.91
C ALA A 24 -0.64 -21.19 -13.78
N GLU A 25 -0.79 -19.88 -13.85
CA GLU A 25 0.08 -18.96 -14.58
C GLU A 25 1.43 -18.78 -13.88
N ARG A 26 2.41 -18.33 -14.62
CA ARG A 26 3.72 -17.94 -14.06
C ARG A 26 3.60 -16.63 -13.27
N PRO A 27 4.43 -16.40 -12.25
CA PRO A 27 4.44 -15.13 -11.50
C PRO A 27 4.50 -13.88 -12.37
N SER A 28 5.27 -13.90 -13.44
CA SER A 28 5.35 -12.79 -14.41
C SER A 28 4.06 -12.54 -15.21
N GLU A 29 3.15 -13.48 -15.28
CA GLU A 29 1.90 -13.37 -16.05
C GLU A 29 0.77 -12.76 -15.21
N TYR A 30 0.79 -12.94 -13.90
CA TYR A 30 -0.18 -12.32 -12.99
C TYR A 30 0.37 -11.14 -12.18
N PHE A 31 1.66 -10.82 -12.33
CA PHE A 31 2.27 -9.66 -11.67
C PHE A 31 1.54 -8.37 -12.02
N GLY A 32 1.14 -7.62 -11.00
CA GLY A 32 0.41 -6.37 -11.17
C GLY A 32 -1.00 -6.53 -11.74
N LYS A 33 -1.62 -7.69 -11.60
CA LYS A 33 -3.00 -7.96 -12.06
C LYS A 33 -3.99 -6.89 -11.57
N TYR A 34 -3.86 -6.46 -10.33
CA TYR A 34 -4.69 -5.46 -9.68
C TYR A 34 -4.08 -4.06 -9.64
N VAL A 35 -3.11 -3.78 -10.51
CA VAL A 35 -2.44 -2.48 -10.61
C VAL A 35 -2.79 -1.82 -11.94
N PHE A 36 -3.12 -0.54 -11.93
CA PHE A 36 -3.29 0.26 -13.16
C PHE A 36 -1.92 0.60 -13.73
N SER A 37 -1.27 -0.42 -14.30
CA SER A 37 0.08 -0.37 -14.88
C SER A 37 0.13 0.44 -16.15
N ARG A 38 1.34 0.76 -16.64
CA ARG A 38 1.54 1.45 -17.94
C ARG A 38 0.87 0.71 -19.10
N GLU A 39 0.85 -0.62 -19.08
CA GLU A 39 0.15 -1.43 -20.08
C GLU A 39 -1.37 -1.18 -20.03
N LYS A 40 -1.95 -1.15 -18.84
CA LYS A 40 -3.37 -0.85 -18.65
C LYS A 40 -3.68 0.61 -18.97
N MET A 41 -2.82 1.55 -18.57
CA MET A 41 -2.93 2.95 -18.98
C MET A 41 -2.98 3.07 -20.51
N PHE A 42 -2.08 2.39 -21.21
CA PHE A 42 -2.07 2.39 -22.68
C PHE A 42 -3.36 1.79 -23.27
N LYS A 43 -3.93 0.76 -22.66
CA LYS A 43 -5.18 0.12 -23.11
C LYS A 43 -6.43 0.99 -22.87
N TYR A 44 -6.51 1.67 -21.72
CA TYR A 44 -7.73 2.34 -21.27
C TYR A 44 -7.75 3.85 -21.50
N LEU A 45 -6.61 4.47 -21.84
CA LEU A 45 -6.50 5.91 -22.06
C LEU A 45 -6.31 6.23 -23.56
N PRO A 46 -6.82 7.38 -24.01
CA PRO A 46 -6.43 7.93 -25.30
C PRO A 46 -4.91 8.14 -25.38
N SER A 47 -4.32 7.92 -26.54
CA SER A 47 -2.85 7.97 -26.71
C SER A 47 -2.20 9.30 -26.26
N THR A 48 -2.88 10.42 -26.49
CA THR A 48 -2.43 11.75 -26.06
C THR A 48 -2.47 11.92 -24.55
N VAL A 49 -3.47 11.37 -23.89
CA VAL A 49 -3.64 11.37 -22.42
C VAL A 49 -2.59 10.47 -21.79
N TYR A 50 -2.40 9.27 -22.34
CA TYR A 50 -1.35 8.35 -21.91
C TYR A 50 0.04 9.01 -21.94
N ALA A 51 0.40 9.64 -23.06
CA ALA A 51 1.70 10.30 -23.19
C ALA A 51 1.90 11.41 -22.14
N ARG A 52 0.87 12.21 -21.86
CA ARG A 52 0.92 13.26 -20.83
C ARG A 52 0.99 12.71 -19.42
N LEU A 53 0.28 11.62 -19.15
CA LEU A 53 0.35 10.94 -17.84
C LEU A 53 1.74 10.36 -17.60
N VAL A 54 2.31 9.69 -18.59
CA VAL A 54 3.68 9.15 -18.52
C VAL A 54 4.71 10.27 -18.31
N ASP A 55 4.58 11.41 -19.00
CA ASP A 55 5.46 12.56 -18.77
C ASP A 55 5.33 13.13 -17.35
N ALA A 56 4.12 13.18 -16.81
CA ALA A 56 3.90 13.55 -15.42
C ALA A 56 4.55 12.57 -14.43
N MET A 57 4.45 11.28 -14.69
CA MET A 57 5.06 10.22 -13.86
C MET A 57 6.59 10.28 -13.89
N ASP A 58 7.17 10.45 -15.07
CA ASP A 58 8.62 10.33 -15.26
C ASP A 58 9.37 11.66 -14.97
N HIS A 59 8.75 12.78 -15.23
CA HIS A 59 9.39 14.10 -15.19
C HIS A 59 8.69 15.09 -14.24
N GLY A 60 7.57 14.70 -13.63
CA GLY A 60 6.80 15.59 -12.74
C GLY A 60 6.09 16.73 -13.49
N ALA A 61 5.73 16.51 -14.76
CA ALA A 61 4.95 17.49 -15.52
C ALA A 61 3.56 17.70 -14.90
N ALA A 62 3.05 18.92 -14.98
CA ALA A 62 1.72 19.22 -14.46
C ALA A 62 0.63 18.60 -15.33
N LEU A 63 -0.36 18.01 -14.69
CA LEU A 63 -1.58 17.52 -15.31
C LEU A 63 -2.67 18.60 -15.20
N ASP A 64 -3.30 18.94 -16.32
CA ASP A 64 -4.47 19.79 -16.30
C ASP A 64 -5.76 18.98 -16.02
N ARG A 65 -6.84 19.69 -15.72
CA ARG A 65 -8.11 19.10 -15.37
C ARG A 65 -8.68 18.17 -16.45
N SER A 66 -8.52 18.52 -17.71
CA SER A 66 -9.06 17.73 -18.81
C SER A 66 -8.37 16.36 -18.91
N VAL A 67 -7.06 16.32 -18.67
CA VAL A 67 -6.29 15.08 -18.60
C VAL A 67 -6.72 14.27 -17.38
N ALA A 68 -6.93 14.89 -16.24
CA ALA A 68 -7.38 14.21 -15.03
C ALA A 68 -8.77 13.55 -15.21
N ASP A 69 -9.69 14.22 -15.90
CA ASP A 69 -11.02 13.66 -16.20
C ASP A 69 -10.92 12.42 -17.11
N GLU A 70 -10.10 12.47 -18.15
CA GLU A 70 -9.87 11.32 -19.05
C GLU A 70 -9.17 10.14 -18.33
N VAL A 71 -8.21 10.45 -17.46
CA VAL A 71 -7.52 9.44 -16.65
C VAL A 71 -8.51 8.79 -15.67
N ALA A 72 -9.31 9.57 -14.96
CA ALA A 72 -10.34 9.07 -14.05
C ALA A 72 -11.33 8.15 -14.79
N SER A 73 -11.80 8.56 -15.96
CA SER A 73 -12.68 7.76 -16.81
C SER A 73 -12.04 6.42 -17.23
N GLY A 74 -10.75 6.43 -17.58
CA GLY A 74 -10.02 5.20 -17.92
C GLY A 74 -9.81 4.28 -16.72
N MET A 75 -9.45 4.83 -15.57
CA MET A 75 -9.31 4.09 -14.31
C MET A 75 -10.64 3.44 -13.90
N LYS A 76 -11.74 4.21 -13.96
CA LYS A 76 -13.07 3.71 -13.63
C LYS A 76 -13.44 2.51 -14.50
N ARG A 77 -13.32 2.62 -15.81
CA ARG A 77 -13.63 1.50 -16.73
C ARG A 77 -12.83 0.25 -16.42
N TRP A 78 -11.54 0.41 -16.15
CA TRP A 78 -10.69 -0.70 -15.73
C TRP A 78 -11.14 -1.32 -14.40
N ALA A 79 -11.45 -0.49 -13.43
CA ALA A 79 -11.87 -0.91 -12.09
C ALA A 79 -13.24 -1.63 -12.15
N GLU A 80 -14.20 -1.11 -12.92
CA GLU A 80 -15.51 -1.74 -13.12
C GLU A 80 -15.40 -3.14 -13.75
N GLU A 81 -14.46 -3.36 -14.68
CA GLU A 81 -14.19 -4.70 -15.24
C GLU A 81 -13.69 -5.71 -14.17
N LEU A 82 -13.14 -5.21 -13.07
CA LEU A 82 -12.72 -6.00 -11.89
C LEU A 82 -13.82 -6.13 -10.82
N GLY A 83 -15.00 -5.54 -11.04
CA GLY A 83 -16.11 -5.55 -10.09
C GLY A 83 -15.98 -4.51 -8.96
N VAL A 84 -15.10 -3.54 -9.11
CA VAL A 84 -14.90 -2.45 -8.14
C VAL A 84 -16.11 -1.54 -8.12
N THR A 85 -16.54 -1.15 -6.92
CA THR A 85 -17.70 -0.28 -6.67
C THR A 85 -17.38 0.96 -5.87
N HIS A 86 -16.20 0.99 -5.25
CA HIS A 86 -15.76 2.06 -4.37
C HIS A 86 -14.36 2.58 -4.76
N TYR A 87 -14.00 3.77 -4.27
CA TYR A 87 -12.64 4.29 -4.34
C TYR A 87 -12.23 4.90 -3.01
N THR A 88 -10.93 4.97 -2.79
CA THR A 88 -10.35 5.63 -1.62
C THR A 88 -9.05 6.34 -1.98
N HIS A 89 -8.82 7.50 -1.35
CA HIS A 89 -7.52 8.17 -1.40
C HIS A 89 -6.61 7.54 -0.35
N TRP A 90 -5.73 6.65 -0.83
CA TRP A 90 -4.88 5.83 0.03
C TRP A 90 -3.58 6.55 0.38
N PHE A 91 -3.31 6.75 1.65
CA PHE A 91 -2.11 7.38 2.17
C PHE A 91 -1.75 6.82 3.56
N GLN A 92 -0.52 7.04 3.99
CA GLN A 92 -0.03 6.59 5.29
C GLN A 92 0.23 7.78 6.22
N PRO A 93 0.13 7.61 7.54
CA PRO A 93 0.03 6.35 8.30
C PRO A 93 -1.41 5.87 8.47
N LEU A 94 -1.68 4.66 8.04
CA LEU A 94 -2.97 4.01 8.26
C LEU A 94 -2.75 2.59 8.77
N THR A 95 -3.70 2.08 9.53
CA THR A 95 -3.75 0.66 9.89
C THR A 95 -4.59 -0.11 8.88
N GLU A 96 -4.20 -1.35 8.58
CA GLU A 96 -4.95 -2.29 7.74
C GLU A 96 -5.18 -1.84 6.29
N GLY A 97 -4.30 -1.06 5.71
CA GLY A 97 -4.34 -0.74 4.28
C GLY A 97 -5.53 0.08 3.81
N THR A 98 -6.36 0.60 4.71
CA THR A 98 -7.51 1.42 4.35
C THR A 98 -7.26 2.90 4.59
N ALA A 99 -7.67 3.74 3.65
CA ALA A 99 -7.73 5.16 3.84
C ALA A 99 -8.98 5.56 4.64
N GLU A 100 -9.09 6.84 4.91
CA GLU A 100 -10.13 7.39 5.75
C GLU A 100 -11.55 7.14 5.25
N LYS A 101 -11.76 7.19 3.93
CA LYS A 101 -13.09 7.07 3.31
C LYS A 101 -13.06 6.13 2.12
N HIS A 102 -14.07 5.30 2.04
CA HIS A 102 -14.41 4.52 0.88
C HIS A 102 -15.69 5.07 0.27
N ASP A 103 -15.57 5.87 -0.75
CA ASP A 103 -16.70 6.48 -1.45
C ASP A 103 -17.17 5.56 -2.59
N ALA A 104 -18.47 5.35 -2.71
CA ALA A 104 -19.03 4.61 -3.84
C ALA A 104 -18.93 5.41 -5.14
N PHE A 105 -18.78 4.73 -6.28
CA PHE A 105 -18.90 5.34 -7.59
C PHE A 105 -20.35 5.67 -7.93
N VAL A 106 -21.01 6.48 -7.12
CA VAL A 106 -22.45 6.75 -7.28
C VAL A 106 -22.75 8.23 -7.16
N GLU A 107 -23.46 8.75 -8.16
CA GLU A 107 -23.96 10.11 -8.18
C GLU A 107 -25.41 10.14 -8.68
N HIS A 108 -26.13 11.23 -8.43
CA HIS A 108 -27.47 11.44 -8.96
C HIS A 108 -27.42 11.74 -10.46
N ASP A 109 -28.25 11.06 -11.25
CA ASP A 109 -28.39 11.30 -12.69
C ASP A 109 -29.19 12.60 -13.04
N GLY A 110 -29.67 13.33 -12.03
CA GLY A 110 -30.50 14.51 -12.18
C GLY A 110 -31.94 14.24 -12.64
N LYS A 111 -32.33 12.96 -12.79
CA LYS A 111 -33.66 12.54 -13.24
C LYS A 111 -34.39 11.64 -12.23
N GLY A 112 -33.85 11.57 -11.02
CA GLY A 112 -34.39 10.77 -9.94
C GLY A 112 -33.82 9.36 -9.84
N GLY A 113 -32.80 9.04 -10.65
CA GLY A 113 -31.98 7.83 -10.60
C GLY A 113 -30.57 8.07 -10.13
N MET A 114 -29.74 7.04 -10.22
CA MET A 114 -28.34 7.05 -9.88
C MET A 114 -27.52 6.61 -11.10
N MET A 115 -26.29 7.08 -11.17
CA MET A 115 -25.30 6.68 -12.17
C MET A 115 -23.94 6.50 -11.52
N GLU A 116 -23.09 5.68 -12.10
CA GLU A 116 -21.71 5.54 -11.69
C GLU A 116 -20.89 6.72 -12.20
N GLU A 117 -20.25 7.44 -11.27
CA GLU A 117 -19.44 8.62 -11.56
C GLU A 117 -18.08 8.53 -10.85
N PHE A 118 -17.04 8.83 -11.59
CA PHE A 118 -15.70 9.08 -11.05
C PHE A 118 -14.97 10.07 -11.97
N SER A 119 -14.88 11.30 -11.55
CA SER A 119 -14.30 12.40 -12.34
C SER A 119 -12.87 12.72 -11.89
N GLY A 120 -12.17 13.51 -12.72
CA GLY A 120 -10.85 14.02 -12.38
C GLY A 120 -10.83 14.87 -11.10
N LYS A 121 -11.94 15.51 -10.75
CA LYS A 121 -12.07 16.22 -9.47
C LYS A 121 -12.00 15.24 -8.29
N LEU A 122 -12.67 14.10 -8.42
CA LEU A 122 -12.66 13.06 -7.38
C LEU A 122 -11.30 12.34 -7.32
N LEU A 123 -10.62 12.19 -8.47
CA LEU A 123 -9.29 11.61 -8.55
C LEU A 123 -8.22 12.48 -7.88
N VAL A 124 -8.21 13.79 -8.20
CA VAL A 124 -7.03 14.65 -7.96
C VAL A 124 -6.94 15.14 -6.53
N GLN A 125 -8.05 15.53 -5.91
CA GLN A 125 -8.01 16.22 -4.62
C GLN A 125 -9.22 15.97 -3.74
N GLN A 126 -8.96 15.77 -2.44
CA GLN A 126 -9.96 15.72 -1.37
C GLN A 126 -9.52 16.59 -0.18
N GLU A 127 -10.43 16.81 0.76
CA GLU A 127 -10.18 17.53 2.01
C GLU A 127 -10.45 16.61 3.22
N PRO A 128 -9.56 15.64 3.51
CA PRO A 128 -9.73 14.72 4.62
C PRO A 128 -9.48 15.38 5.98
N ASP A 129 -9.95 14.71 7.03
CA ASP A 129 -9.72 15.06 8.42
C ASP A 129 -8.85 13.98 9.08
N ALA A 130 -7.62 14.34 9.44
CA ALA A 130 -6.66 13.44 10.09
C ALA A 130 -6.78 13.41 11.62
N SER A 131 -7.75 14.07 12.24
CA SER A 131 -7.90 14.11 13.70
C SER A 131 -8.12 12.73 14.32
N SER A 132 -8.63 11.78 13.54
CA SER A 132 -8.86 10.39 13.94
C SER A 132 -7.68 9.44 13.63
N PHE A 133 -6.59 9.91 13.05
CA PHE A 133 -5.46 9.04 12.72
C PHE A 133 -4.81 8.45 13.97
N PRO A 134 -4.50 7.14 13.98
CA PRO A 134 -3.91 6.48 15.14
C PRO A 134 -2.58 7.11 15.59
N ASN A 135 -1.80 7.64 14.65
CA ASN A 135 -0.50 8.26 14.88
C ASN A 135 -0.55 9.79 14.78
N GLY A 136 -1.73 10.38 14.68
CA GLY A 136 -1.93 11.82 14.50
C GLY A 136 -1.53 12.66 15.74
N GLY A 137 -1.29 12.00 16.88
CA GLY A 137 -0.99 12.67 18.13
C GLY A 137 -2.18 13.51 18.63
N ILE A 138 -1.91 14.36 19.63
CA ILE A 138 -2.90 15.35 20.07
C ILE A 138 -2.76 16.56 19.14
N ARG A 139 -3.68 16.69 18.21
CA ARG A 139 -3.76 17.82 17.28
C ARG A 139 -5.10 18.51 17.41
N ASN A 140 -5.11 19.82 17.27
CA ASN A 140 -6.36 20.55 17.06
C ASN A 140 -6.97 20.18 15.72
N THR A 141 -8.29 20.18 15.61
CA THR A 141 -9.00 19.83 14.36
C THR A 141 -8.49 20.64 13.16
N PHE A 142 -8.15 21.91 13.37
CA PHE A 142 -7.57 22.77 12.34
C PHE A 142 -6.21 22.27 11.82
N GLU A 143 -5.35 21.78 12.70
CA GLU A 143 -4.02 21.24 12.34
C GLU A 143 -4.12 19.88 11.65
N ALA A 144 -5.20 19.14 11.92
CA ALA A 144 -5.45 17.83 11.33
C ALA A 144 -6.13 17.90 9.95
N ARG A 145 -6.63 19.06 9.56
CA ARG A 145 -7.26 19.26 8.24
C ARG A 145 -6.25 19.74 7.20
N GLY A 146 -6.53 19.38 5.95
CA GLY A 146 -5.68 19.78 4.84
C GLY A 146 -6.22 19.28 3.52
N TYR A 147 -5.31 19.19 2.56
CA TYR A 147 -5.60 18.68 1.23
C TYR A 147 -4.86 17.36 1.01
N SER A 148 -5.57 16.37 0.54
CA SER A 148 -4.96 15.21 -0.10
C SER A 148 -4.86 15.45 -1.60
N ALA A 149 -3.78 14.99 -2.22
CA ALA A 149 -3.58 15.10 -3.66
C ALA A 149 -3.06 13.79 -4.21
N TRP A 150 -3.66 13.33 -5.33
CA TRP A 150 -3.18 12.18 -6.05
C TRP A 150 -1.71 12.32 -6.43
N ASP A 151 -0.94 11.26 -6.18
CA ASP A 151 0.43 11.15 -6.65
C ASP A 151 0.47 10.26 -7.91
N PRO A 152 0.61 10.83 -9.10
CA PRO A 152 0.64 10.06 -10.33
C PRO A 152 1.90 9.19 -10.48
N SER A 153 2.96 9.45 -9.72
CA SER A 153 4.20 8.66 -9.76
C SER A 153 4.03 7.28 -9.13
N SER A 154 2.97 7.07 -8.37
CA SER A 154 2.64 5.80 -7.75
C SER A 154 1.46 5.12 -8.43
N PRO A 155 1.53 3.82 -8.66
CA PRO A 155 0.47 3.10 -9.36
C PRO A 155 -0.81 3.05 -8.52
N VAL A 156 -1.94 3.31 -9.15
CA VAL A 156 -3.28 3.03 -8.59
C VAL A 156 -3.52 1.53 -8.61
N PHE A 157 -4.14 1.00 -7.58
CA PHE A 157 -4.36 -0.43 -7.42
C PHE A 157 -5.74 -0.74 -6.86
N VAL A 158 -6.13 -2.01 -6.92
CA VAL A 158 -7.43 -2.48 -6.43
C VAL A 158 -7.22 -3.47 -5.29
N VAL A 159 -7.94 -3.27 -4.19
CA VAL A 159 -8.06 -4.23 -3.10
C VAL A 159 -9.56 -4.49 -2.88
N ASP A 160 -9.95 -5.75 -2.94
CA ASP A 160 -11.34 -6.19 -2.86
C ASP A 160 -12.22 -5.44 -3.88
N ASP A 161 -13.19 -4.67 -3.42
CA ASP A 161 -14.12 -3.90 -4.24
C ASP A 161 -13.75 -2.41 -4.36
N THR A 162 -12.52 -2.05 -3.96
CA THR A 162 -12.11 -0.65 -3.79
C THR A 162 -10.90 -0.29 -4.65
N LEU A 163 -11.02 0.80 -5.42
CA LEU A 163 -9.92 1.45 -6.13
C LEU A 163 -9.11 2.31 -5.16
N CYS A 164 -7.87 1.96 -4.93
CA CYS A 164 -6.95 2.66 -4.04
C CYS A 164 -6.07 3.63 -4.82
N ILE A 165 -6.18 4.92 -4.51
CA ILE A 165 -5.50 6.02 -5.19
C ILE A 165 -4.35 6.52 -4.30
N PRO A 166 -3.08 6.23 -4.64
CA PRO A 166 -1.93 6.72 -3.87
C PRO A 166 -1.93 8.24 -3.77
N THR A 167 -1.79 8.76 -2.57
CA THR A 167 -2.10 10.15 -2.25
C THR A 167 -1.10 10.71 -1.27
N VAL A 168 -0.82 12.00 -1.35
CA VAL A 168 -0.11 12.79 -0.35
C VAL A 168 -1.11 13.64 0.42
N PHE A 169 -0.83 13.91 1.70
CA PHE A 169 -1.69 14.70 2.56
C PHE A 169 -0.92 15.84 3.24
N ILE A 170 -1.29 17.07 2.91
CA ILE A 170 -0.67 18.29 3.43
C ILE A 170 -1.70 19.07 4.26
N ALA A 171 -1.36 19.35 5.53
CA ALA A 171 -2.19 20.17 6.40
C ALA A 171 -2.36 21.61 5.85
N TYR A 172 -3.41 22.30 6.26
CA TYR A 172 -3.59 23.72 5.94
C TYR A 172 -2.44 24.60 6.45
N THR A 173 -1.72 24.14 7.46
CA THR A 173 -0.48 24.76 7.97
C THR A 173 0.74 24.53 7.09
N GLY A 174 0.63 23.69 6.03
CA GLY A 174 1.73 23.32 5.14
C GLY A 174 2.59 22.15 5.63
N GLU A 175 2.24 21.54 6.75
CA GLU A 175 2.90 20.36 7.29
C GLU A 175 2.46 19.10 6.56
N SER A 176 3.38 18.17 6.29
CA SER A 176 3.02 16.85 5.77
C SER A 176 2.36 16.01 6.84
N LEU A 177 1.18 15.45 6.55
CA LEU A 177 0.46 14.52 7.43
C LEU A 177 0.60 13.07 6.99
N ASP A 178 1.29 12.81 5.90
CA ASP A 178 1.60 11.49 5.38
C ASP A 178 3.10 11.22 5.34
N TYR A 179 3.50 9.97 5.10
CA TYR A 179 4.91 9.59 5.00
C TYR A 179 5.47 9.74 3.59
N LYS A 180 4.63 9.84 2.57
CA LYS A 180 5.06 9.87 1.17
C LYS A 180 5.56 11.24 0.73
N ALA A 181 4.93 12.34 1.15
CA ALA A 181 5.38 13.68 0.79
C ALA A 181 6.82 13.96 1.22
N PRO A 182 7.29 13.61 2.46
CA PRO A 182 8.70 13.68 2.81
C PRO A 182 9.61 12.82 1.93
N LEU A 183 9.19 11.59 1.60
CA LEU A 183 9.92 10.69 0.73
C LEU A 183 10.11 11.29 -0.68
N LEU A 184 9.04 11.77 -1.31
CA LEU A 184 9.11 12.40 -2.63
C LEU A 184 10.02 13.64 -2.64
N LYS A 185 10.01 14.43 -1.55
CA LYS A 185 10.93 15.56 -1.38
C LYS A 185 12.38 15.10 -1.26
N ALA A 186 12.65 14.04 -0.52
CA ALA A 186 13.98 13.45 -0.35
C ALA A 186 14.51 12.90 -1.68
N LEU A 187 13.70 12.14 -2.42
CA LEU A 187 14.04 11.62 -3.75
C LEU A 187 14.42 12.75 -4.71
N ARG A 188 13.63 13.82 -4.76
CA ARG A 188 13.94 14.99 -5.61
C ARG A 188 15.23 15.69 -5.20
N ALA A 189 15.51 15.79 -3.90
CA ALA A 189 16.74 16.40 -3.41
C ALA A 189 17.98 15.55 -3.75
N VAL A 190 17.89 14.23 -3.61
CA VAL A 190 18.97 13.30 -3.98
C VAL A 190 19.21 13.30 -5.48
N ASP A 191 18.17 13.22 -6.30
CA ASP A 191 18.27 13.30 -7.78
C ASP A 191 19.04 14.55 -8.19
N LYS A 192 18.62 15.72 -7.71
CA LYS A 192 19.28 16.99 -8.03
C LYS A 192 20.77 16.98 -7.66
N ALA A 193 21.11 16.58 -6.44
CA ALA A 193 22.50 16.57 -5.98
C ALA A 193 23.34 15.53 -6.74
N ALA A 194 22.78 14.36 -7.03
CA ALA A 194 23.47 13.30 -7.77
C ALA A 194 23.71 13.67 -9.24
N VAL A 195 22.74 14.31 -9.91
CA VAL A 195 22.91 14.82 -11.27
C VAL A 195 24.05 15.86 -11.32
N GLU A 196 24.12 16.78 -10.37
CA GLU A 196 25.20 17.77 -10.28
C GLU A 196 26.59 17.08 -10.19
N VAL A 197 26.70 16.01 -9.41
CA VAL A 197 27.93 15.21 -9.32
C VAL A 197 28.21 14.45 -10.62
N CYS A 198 27.21 13.81 -11.21
CA CYS A 198 27.37 13.09 -12.47
C CYS A 198 27.86 13.98 -13.61
N HIS A 199 27.49 15.26 -13.63
CA HIS A 199 27.92 16.20 -14.64
C HIS A 199 29.44 16.42 -14.68
N TYR A 200 30.20 16.10 -13.64
CA TYR A 200 31.66 16.09 -13.68
C TYR A 200 32.21 14.98 -14.59
N PHE A 201 31.43 13.95 -14.84
CA PHE A 201 31.82 12.80 -15.65
C PHE A 201 31.07 12.73 -16.98
N ASP A 202 29.78 13.01 -16.96
CA ASP A 202 28.88 12.98 -18.12
C ASP A 202 27.81 14.08 -18.01
N PRO A 203 27.94 15.18 -18.74
CA PRO A 203 26.97 16.27 -18.70
C PRO A 203 25.62 15.93 -19.37
N SER A 204 25.47 14.77 -19.99
CA SER A 204 24.24 14.33 -20.62
C SER A 204 23.24 13.70 -19.61
N VAL A 205 23.69 13.38 -18.42
CA VAL A 205 22.84 12.81 -17.35
C VAL A 205 21.75 13.80 -16.94
N LYS A 206 20.49 13.39 -17.04
CA LYS A 206 19.33 14.24 -16.72
C LYS A 206 18.61 13.84 -15.44
N LYS A 207 18.75 12.60 -15.02
CA LYS A 207 18.07 12.06 -13.83
C LYS A 207 18.94 10.99 -13.20
N VAL A 208 18.92 10.93 -11.89
CA VAL A 208 19.51 9.84 -11.09
C VAL A 208 18.42 9.27 -10.20
N VAL A 209 18.25 7.97 -10.27
CA VAL A 209 17.20 7.25 -9.57
C VAL A 209 17.79 6.43 -8.43
N SER A 210 17.14 6.49 -7.28
CA SER A 210 17.49 5.65 -6.13
C SER A 210 16.78 4.31 -6.23
N TYR A 211 17.54 3.22 -6.15
CA TYR A 211 17.00 1.87 -6.00
C TYR A 211 17.07 1.43 -4.55
N LEU A 212 15.99 0.88 -4.05
CA LEU A 212 15.86 0.39 -2.68
C LEU A 212 15.39 -1.06 -2.68
N GLY A 213 16.01 -1.89 -1.86
CA GLY A 213 15.49 -3.19 -1.46
C GLY A 213 15.08 -3.11 0.00
N TRP A 214 13.81 -2.90 0.25
CA TRP A 214 13.28 -2.89 1.60
C TRP A 214 13.06 -4.31 2.10
N GLU A 215 13.06 -4.50 3.40
CA GLU A 215 12.77 -5.75 4.07
C GLU A 215 11.63 -5.53 5.06
N GLN A 216 10.69 -6.47 5.11
CA GLN A 216 9.61 -6.42 6.07
C GLN A 216 9.74 -7.59 7.03
N GLU A 217 10.18 -7.30 8.24
CA GLU A 217 10.16 -8.24 9.35
C GLU A 217 8.79 -8.24 10.03
N TYR A 218 8.30 -9.43 10.40
CA TYR A 218 7.00 -9.57 11.03
C TYR A 218 6.95 -10.76 11.98
N PHE A 219 6.08 -10.66 12.99
CA PHE A 219 5.71 -11.76 13.86
C PHE A 219 4.34 -12.29 13.46
N LEU A 220 4.19 -13.60 13.39
CA LEU A 220 2.88 -14.23 13.20
C LEU A 220 2.28 -14.62 14.54
N VAL A 221 1.05 -14.23 14.75
CA VAL A 221 0.26 -14.56 15.94
C VAL A 221 -0.91 -15.43 15.53
N ASP A 222 -1.11 -16.55 16.21
CA ASP A 222 -2.29 -17.38 15.99
C ASP A 222 -3.56 -16.58 16.30
N GLU A 223 -4.55 -16.66 15.41
CA GLU A 223 -5.80 -15.91 15.50
C GLU A 223 -6.53 -16.12 16.83
N GLY A 224 -6.54 -17.37 17.35
CA GLY A 224 -7.13 -17.67 18.64
C GLY A 224 -6.39 -17.00 19.79
N LEU A 225 -5.05 -16.94 19.73
CA LEU A 225 -4.23 -16.23 20.72
C LEU A 225 -4.41 -14.70 20.61
N TYR A 226 -4.55 -14.19 19.41
CA TYR A 226 -4.88 -12.79 19.15
C TYR A 226 -6.25 -12.43 19.76
N ALA A 227 -7.29 -13.22 19.49
CA ALA A 227 -8.63 -13.01 20.00
C ALA A 227 -8.75 -13.11 21.53
N ALA A 228 -7.81 -13.82 22.19
CA ALA A 228 -7.74 -13.90 23.65
C ALA A 228 -7.08 -12.68 24.31
N ARG A 229 -6.56 -11.75 23.54
CA ARG A 229 -5.91 -10.50 23.98
C ARG A 229 -6.84 -9.31 23.71
N PRO A 230 -7.45 -8.70 24.76
CA PRO A 230 -8.38 -7.57 24.58
C PRO A 230 -7.75 -6.38 23.86
N ASP A 231 -6.50 -6.08 24.13
CA ASP A 231 -5.77 -4.99 23.49
C ASP A 231 -5.56 -5.24 21.98
N LEU A 232 -5.14 -6.43 21.60
CA LEU A 232 -5.00 -6.81 20.19
C LEU A 232 -6.35 -6.84 19.48
N LEU A 233 -7.37 -7.46 20.10
CA LEU A 233 -8.71 -7.61 19.53
C LEU A 233 -9.41 -6.26 19.30
N LEU A 234 -9.28 -5.32 20.25
CA LEU A 234 -10.01 -4.06 20.23
C LEU A 234 -9.24 -2.93 19.51
N THR A 235 -7.93 -3.01 19.43
CA THR A 235 -7.10 -1.90 18.93
C THR A 235 -6.11 -2.29 17.84
N GLY A 236 -6.00 -3.58 17.51
CA GLY A 236 -5.02 -4.09 16.54
C GLY A 236 -3.56 -3.96 16.97
N ARG A 237 -3.28 -3.56 18.21
CA ARG A 237 -1.92 -3.34 18.71
C ARG A 237 -1.73 -3.74 20.16
N THR A 238 -0.49 -3.98 20.55
CA THR A 238 -0.13 -4.27 21.94
C THR A 238 -0.20 -3.00 22.80
N LEU A 239 -1.10 -2.97 23.76
CA LEU A 239 -1.20 -1.93 24.79
C LEU A 239 -0.77 -2.41 26.17
N MET A 240 -0.81 -3.73 26.38
CA MET A 240 -0.49 -4.39 27.64
C MET A 240 0.54 -5.49 27.39
N GLY A 241 1.49 -5.62 28.28
CA GLY A 241 2.51 -6.66 28.21
C GLY A 241 3.90 -6.13 28.01
N HIS A 242 4.79 -7.01 27.59
CA HIS A 242 6.21 -6.72 27.38
C HIS A 242 6.47 -6.50 25.89
N GLU A 243 7.56 -5.80 25.58
CA GLU A 243 8.07 -5.70 24.21
C GLU A 243 8.36 -7.08 23.63
N ALA A 244 8.31 -7.16 22.28
CA ALA A 244 8.74 -8.35 21.58
C ALA A 244 10.20 -8.70 21.90
N SER A 245 10.49 -9.98 22.00
CA SER A 245 11.85 -10.47 22.21
C SER A 245 12.68 -10.23 20.94
N LYS A 246 13.59 -9.27 20.98
CA LYS A 246 14.54 -9.00 19.89
C LYS A 246 15.93 -9.57 20.18
N ASN A 247 16.21 -9.89 21.44
CA ASN A 247 17.50 -10.44 21.85
C ASN A 247 17.44 -11.96 21.76
N GLN A 248 17.93 -12.50 20.67
CA GLN A 248 18.10 -13.92 20.51
C GLN A 248 19.53 -14.31 20.89
N GLN A 249 19.61 -15.11 21.89
CA GLN A 249 20.88 -15.58 22.43
C GLN A 249 21.36 -16.89 21.77
N LEU A 250 20.44 -17.55 21.07
CA LEU A 250 20.61 -18.89 20.56
C LEU A 250 20.03 -18.95 19.13
N GLU A 251 20.52 -18.34 18.33
CA GLU A 251 20.77 -18.03 16.92
C GLU A 251 20.22 -19.00 15.86
N ASP A 252 19.60 -20.10 16.20
CA ASP A 252 19.13 -21.10 15.25
C ASP A 252 17.85 -20.73 14.52
N HIS A 253 17.13 -19.70 14.96
CA HIS A 253 15.87 -19.30 14.34
C HIS A 253 16.05 -18.85 12.91
N TYR A 254 17.12 -18.13 12.63
CA TYR A 254 17.43 -17.65 11.28
C TYR A 254 17.63 -18.79 10.28
N PHE A 255 18.31 -19.86 10.68
CA PHE A 255 18.56 -21.05 9.86
C PHE A 255 17.60 -22.21 10.13
N GLY A 256 16.59 -22.00 10.94
CA GLY A 256 15.60 -23.01 11.28
C GLY A 256 14.66 -23.36 10.13
N ALA A 257 13.93 -24.44 10.27
CA ALA A 257 12.87 -24.82 9.34
C ALA A 257 11.67 -23.87 9.50
N ILE A 258 11.11 -23.40 8.38
CA ILE A 258 9.87 -22.62 8.38
C ILE A 258 8.71 -23.56 8.72
N PRO A 259 7.93 -23.30 9.79
CA PRO A 259 6.78 -24.13 10.14
C PRO A 259 5.75 -24.21 9.00
N THR A 260 5.07 -25.33 8.84
CA THR A 260 4.14 -25.56 7.73
C THR A 260 3.04 -24.50 7.61
N ARG A 261 2.47 -24.05 8.75
CA ARG A 261 1.45 -22.97 8.74
C ARG A 261 2.02 -21.64 8.27
N VAL A 262 3.25 -21.34 8.66
CA VAL A 262 3.96 -20.13 8.24
C VAL A 262 4.33 -20.19 6.76
N ALA A 263 4.80 -21.34 6.29
CA ALA A 263 5.10 -21.53 4.85
C ALA A 263 3.86 -21.36 3.97
N ALA A 264 2.67 -21.80 4.44
CA ALA A 264 1.41 -21.58 3.75
C ALA A 264 1.04 -20.08 3.72
N PHE A 265 1.19 -19.38 4.84
CA PHE A 265 0.99 -17.93 4.90
C PHE A 265 1.93 -17.18 3.96
N MET A 266 3.24 -17.47 4.01
CA MET A 266 4.22 -16.82 3.13
C MET A 266 3.92 -17.02 1.66
N LYS A 267 3.43 -18.21 1.30
CA LYS A 267 3.04 -18.54 -0.08
C LYS A 267 1.82 -17.73 -0.53
N ASP A 268 0.82 -17.60 0.32
CA ASP A 268 -0.37 -16.80 0.03
C ASP A 268 -0.04 -15.32 -0.07
N LEU A 269 0.73 -14.81 0.89
CA LEU A 269 1.21 -13.42 0.90
C LEU A 269 2.00 -13.07 -0.37
N GLU A 270 2.91 -13.95 -0.81
CA GLU A 270 3.69 -13.73 -2.04
C GLU A 270 2.79 -13.63 -3.28
N ILE A 271 1.79 -14.51 -3.41
CA ILE A 271 0.85 -14.48 -4.53
C ILE A 271 0.09 -13.15 -4.55
N GLN A 272 -0.50 -12.76 -3.43
CA GLN A 272 -1.28 -11.52 -3.31
C GLN A 272 -0.39 -10.28 -3.53
N ALA A 273 0.82 -10.28 -2.98
CA ALA A 273 1.78 -9.20 -3.20
C ALA A 273 2.14 -9.05 -4.69
N LEU A 274 2.42 -10.15 -5.38
CA LEU A 274 2.70 -10.14 -6.82
C LEU A 274 1.50 -9.64 -7.64
N GLU A 275 0.28 -10.04 -7.29
CA GLU A 275 -0.93 -9.53 -7.95
C GLU A 275 -1.10 -8.01 -7.76
N LEU A 276 -0.64 -7.48 -6.63
CA LEU A 276 -0.59 -6.04 -6.32
C LEU A 276 0.67 -5.33 -6.86
N GLY A 277 1.49 -6.02 -7.66
CA GLY A 277 2.68 -5.44 -8.26
C GLY A 277 3.84 -5.23 -7.27
N ILE A 278 3.81 -5.90 -6.13
CA ILE A 278 4.89 -5.88 -5.14
C ILE A 278 5.80 -7.08 -5.44
N PRO A 279 7.05 -6.86 -5.88
CA PRO A 279 7.91 -7.92 -6.39
C PRO A 279 8.59 -8.71 -5.28
N VAL A 280 7.82 -9.33 -4.39
CA VAL A 280 8.34 -10.18 -3.31
C VAL A 280 9.13 -11.33 -3.91
N LYS A 281 10.34 -11.54 -3.40
CA LYS A 281 11.26 -12.58 -3.89
C LYS A 281 11.63 -13.60 -2.81
N THR A 282 11.74 -13.16 -1.56
CA THR A 282 12.34 -13.98 -0.49
C THR A 282 11.31 -14.28 0.58
N ARG A 283 11.25 -15.57 0.96
CA ARG A 283 10.57 -16.08 2.16
C ARG A 283 11.64 -16.51 3.13
N HIS A 284 11.66 -15.94 4.32
CA HIS A 284 12.78 -16.12 5.23
C HIS A 284 12.37 -16.17 6.70
N ASN A 285 13.15 -16.87 7.52
CA ASN A 285 13.11 -16.75 8.97
C ASN A 285 13.96 -15.57 9.42
N GLU A 286 13.52 -14.88 10.48
CA GLU A 286 14.32 -13.92 11.17
C GLU A 286 14.88 -14.44 12.51
N VAL A 287 15.72 -13.64 13.15
CA VAL A 287 16.51 -14.06 14.32
C VAL A 287 15.64 -14.40 15.52
N ALA A 288 14.55 -13.64 15.74
CA ALA A 288 13.67 -13.84 16.88
C ALA A 288 12.72 -15.03 16.70
N PRO A 289 12.39 -15.76 17.77
CA PRO A 289 11.38 -16.82 17.70
C PRO A 289 10.07 -16.29 17.12
N ASN A 290 9.53 -17.00 16.11
CA ASN A 290 8.32 -16.65 15.41
C ASN A 290 8.38 -15.31 14.65
N GLN A 291 9.56 -14.81 14.38
CA GLN A 291 9.83 -13.70 13.50
C GLN A 291 10.24 -14.20 12.11
N PHE A 292 9.71 -13.56 11.10
CA PHE A 292 9.89 -13.92 9.70
C PHE A 292 10.09 -12.64 8.89
N GLU A 293 10.57 -12.81 7.67
CA GLU A 293 10.89 -11.74 6.78
C GLU A 293 10.36 -12.00 5.37
N LEU A 294 10.00 -10.93 4.70
CA LEU A 294 9.90 -10.93 3.25
C LEU A 294 10.80 -9.82 2.68
N ALA A 295 11.44 -10.11 1.57
CA ALA A 295 12.28 -9.17 0.86
C ALA A 295 11.88 -9.13 -0.62
N PRO A 296 11.70 -7.95 -1.21
CA PRO A 296 11.42 -7.80 -2.64
C PRO A 296 12.71 -7.75 -3.47
N ILE A 297 12.54 -7.60 -4.77
CA ILE A 297 13.59 -7.16 -5.68
C ILE A 297 13.84 -5.66 -5.42
N PHE A 298 15.09 -5.21 -5.63
CA PHE A 298 15.41 -3.78 -5.59
C PHE A 298 14.65 -3.02 -6.68
N GLU A 299 13.98 -1.94 -6.30
CA GLU A 299 13.18 -1.12 -7.21
C GLU A 299 13.34 0.39 -6.94
N GLU A 300 12.85 1.20 -7.90
CA GLU A 300 12.77 2.65 -7.86
C GLU A 300 11.69 3.15 -6.90
#